data_63b83d52750f13c799bedf4bdb8c29d7
#
_entry.id   63b83d52750f13c799bedf4bdb8c29d7
#
_cell.length_a   1.000
_cell.length_b   1.000
_cell.length_c   1.000
_cell.angle_alpha   90.00
_cell.angle_beta   90.00
_cell.angle_gamma   90.00
#
_symmetry.space_group_name_H-M   'P 1'
#
loop_
_entity.id
_entity.type
_entity.pdbx_description
1 polymer ?
#
loop_
_entity_poly.entity_id
_entity_poly.type
_entity_poly.pdbx_seq_one_letter_code
_entity_poly.pdbx_strand_id
1 'polypeptide(L)'
;GAICAVGFDTQGHRTFWEPQLVSFAEALQFIETHRKNFEYSLVALDQPSIVPNQSGSRPVDKVAASLVSFIGGGVQPANRGKVGMFCDASPVWSFLSGLGAVQDPMLSREASNGLFLIEVFPALALPSLNERFAGRLSAPKYNPQNRKKFSEQDWQEVIRTVSTIANKLQLSELAEWADGLTTKERPRKGEQDKLDAAICLLVGILWRLAPSNSAAMIGSIEEGYMISPISEATRPRLSDAAKKRQVAFTV
;
A
#
# COMPACT_ATOMS: atom_id res chain seq x y z
N GLY A 1 5.71 1.55 -12.44
CA GLY A 1 5.63 1.60 -10.96
C GLY A 1 6.99 1.58 -10.33
N ALA A 2 7.02 1.32 -9.03
CA ALA A 2 8.27 1.16 -8.28
C ALA A 2 8.19 -0.04 -7.34
N ILE A 3 9.35 -0.56 -6.94
CA ILE A 3 9.49 -1.64 -5.98
C ILE A 3 10.59 -1.30 -4.99
N CYS A 4 10.42 -1.70 -3.73
CA CYS A 4 11.44 -1.75 -2.71
C CYS A 4 11.21 -2.97 -1.82
N ALA A 5 12.21 -3.36 -1.05
CA ALA A 5 12.07 -4.49 -0.15
C ALA A 5 12.93 -4.32 1.11
N VAL A 6 12.56 -5.07 2.14
CA VAL A 6 13.39 -5.32 3.31
C VAL A 6 13.38 -6.80 3.63
N GLY A 7 14.55 -7.37 3.85
CA GLY A 7 14.74 -8.74 4.33
C GLY A 7 15.12 -8.73 5.80
N PHE A 8 14.59 -9.70 6.54
CA PHE A 8 14.93 -9.95 7.94
C PHE A 8 15.54 -11.35 8.03
N ASP A 9 16.78 -11.45 8.43
CA ASP A 9 17.39 -12.77 8.66
C ASP A 9 17.04 -13.32 10.05
N THR A 10 17.43 -14.55 10.30
CA THR A 10 17.20 -15.24 11.59
C THR A 10 18.00 -14.65 12.76
N GLN A 11 19.01 -13.83 12.48
CA GLN A 11 19.84 -13.15 13.47
C GLN A 11 19.35 -11.72 13.76
N GLY A 12 18.30 -11.28 13.05
CA GLY A 12 17.72 -9.94 13.19
C GLY A 12 18.41 -8.87 12.34
N HIS A 13 19.38 -9.24 11.49
CA HIS A 13 19.94 -8.30 10.53
C HIS A 13 18.91 -7.99 9.46
N ARG A 14 18.99 -6.77 8.96
CA ARG A 14 18.09 -6.25 7.95
C ARG A 14 18.86 -5.91 6.69
N THR A 15 18.32 -6.30 5.55
CA THR A 15 18.84 -5.91 4.24
C THR A 15 17.77 -5.05 3.57
N PHE A 16 18.13 -3.86 3.18
CA PHE A 16 17.24 -2.94 2.48
C PHE A 16 17.59 -2.84 0.99
N TRP A 17 16.61 -2.99 0.15
CA TRP A 17 16.70 -2.70 -1.29
C TRP A 17 15.91 -1.44 -1.58
N GLU A 18 16.64 -0.39 -1.92
CA GLU A 18 16.06 0.93 -2.16
C GLU A 18 14.95 0.93 -3.22
N PRO A 19 13.97 1.82 -3.09
CA PRO A 19 12.93 1.99 -4.10
C PRO A 19 13.50 2.32 -5.47
N GLN A 20 13.15 1.51 -6.45
CA GLN A 20 13.53 1.67 -7.85
C GLN A 20 12.33 1.56 -8.79
N LEU A 21 12.41 2.29 -9.91
CA LEU A 21 11.37 2.21 -10.95
C LEU A 21 11.50 0.89 -11.70
N VAL A 22 10.37 0.22 -11.91
CA VAL A 22 10.32 -1.07 -12.58
C VAL A 22 9.04 -1.22 -13.41
N SER A 23 9.13 -2.03 -14.46
CA SER A 23 7.99 -2.67 -15.11
C SER A 23 7.51 -3.88 -14.28
N PHE A 24 6.37 -4.47 -14.63
CA PHE A 24 5.91 -5.69 -13.98
C PHE A 24 6.86 -6.88 -14.19
N ALA A 25 7.49 -6.98 -15.36
CA ALA A 25 8.47 -8.05 -15.64
C ALA A 25 9.72 -7.91 -14.76
N GLU A 26 10.26 -6.69 -14.64
CA GLU A 26 11.40 -6.41 -13.76
C GLU A 26 11.04 -6.62 -12.29
N ALA A 27 9.80 -6.28 -11.89
CA ALA A 27 9.32 -6.56 -10.53
C ALA A 27 9.27 -8.06 -10.23
N LEU A 28 8.78 -8.89 -11.17
CA LEU A 28 8.82 -10.36 -11.02
C LEU A 28 10.24 -10.87 -10.87
N GLN A 29 11.15 -10.42 -11.72
CA GLN A 29 12.56 -10.81 -11.65
C GLN A 29 13.21 -10.40 -10.31
N PHE A 30 12.92 -9.18 -9.84
CA PHE A 30 13.38 -8.70 -8.55
C PHE A 30 12.90 -9.60 -7.41
N ILE A 31 11.58 -9.87 -7.35
CA ILE A 31 10.98 -10.71 -6.31
C ILE A 31 11.59 -12.12 -6.36
N GLU A 32 11.65 -12.74 -7.54
CA GLU A 32 12.21 -14.08 -7.73
C GLU A 32 13.69 -14.18 -7.30
N THR A 33 14.46 -13.13 -7.55
CA THR A 33 15.88 -13.10 -7.19
C THR A 33 16.07 -13.03 -5.68
N HIS A 34 15.34 -12.15 -4.99
CA HIS A 34 15.58 -11.85 -3.59
C HIS A 34 14.86 -12.79 -2.64
N ARG A 35 13.63 -13.28 -2.98
CA ARG A 35 12.87 -14.17 -2.10
C ARG A 35 13.52 -15.54 -1.85
N LYS A 36 14.42 -15.98 -2.73
CA LYS A 36 15.11 -17.29 -2.59
C LYS A 36 15.87 -17.46 -1.28
N ASN A 37 16.22 -16.35 -0.66
CA ASN A 37 16.96 -16.34 0.61
C ASN A 37 16.05 -16.33 1.83
N PHE A 38 14.72 -16.34 1.65
CA PHE A 38 13.73 -16.20 2.71
C PHE A 38 12.66 -17.26 2.57
N GLU A 39 12.35 -17.94 3.68
CA GLU A 39 11.27 -18.93 3.72
C GLU A 39 9.90 -18.28 3.56
N TYR A 40 9.72 -17.09 4.11
CA TYR A 40 8.52 -16.28 4.05
C TYR A 40 8.76 -15.00 3.24
N SER A 41 7.82 -14.65 2.36
CA SER A 41 7.83 -13.38 1.62
C SER A 41 6.42 -12.80 1.50
N LEU A 42 6.30 -11.49 1.69
CA LEU A 42 5.03 -10.76 1.58
C LEU A 42 5.18 -9.62 0.57
N VAL A 43 4.34 -9.62 -0.45
CA VAL A 43 4.23 -8.52 -1.43
C VAL A 43 3.05 -7.65 -1.07
N ALA A 44 3.29 -6.36 -0.79
CA ALA A 44 2.25 -5.34 -0.60
C ALA A 44 2.10 -4.55 -1.90
N LEU A 45 0.99 -4.74 -2.61
CA LEU A 45 0.78 -4.24 -3.97
C LEU A 45 -0.23 -3.09 -3.98
N ASP A 46 0.17 -1.92 -4.49
CA ASP A 46 -0.73 -0.78 -4.76
C ASP A 46 -1.47 -0.97 -6.10
N GLN A 47 -2.18 -2.07 -6.20
CA GLN A 47 -3.06 -2.36 -7.34
C GLN A 47 -4.17 -3.30 -6.89
N PRO A 48 -5.41 -3.14 -7.37
CA PRO A 48 -6.46 -4.12 -7.21
C PRO A 48 -6.03 -5.49 -7.73
N SER A 49 -5.97 -6.47 -6.83
CA SER A 49 -5.55 -7.83 -7.14
C SER A 49 -6.74 -8.77 -7.41
N ILE A 50 -7.92 -8.42 -6.91
CA ILE A 50 -9.19 -9.14 -7.11
C ILE A 50 -10.23 -8.13 -7.60
N VAL A 51 -10.70 -8.32 -8.85
CA VAL A 51 -11.68 -7.45 -9.51
C VAL A 51 -12.72 -8.31 -10.21
N PRO A 52 -13.75 -8.80 -9.50
CA PRO A 52 -14.78 -9.68 -10.08
C PRO A 52 -15.84 -8.92 -10.88
N ASN A 53 -16.06 -7.63 -10.60
CA ASN A 53 -17.13 -6.83 -11.17
C ASN A 53 -16.78 -6.27 -12.56
N GLN A 54 -17.76 -6.26 -13.46
CA GLN A 54 -17.62 -5.73 -14.82
C GLN A 54 -17.72 -4.21 -14.88
N SER A 55 -18.45 -3.59 -13.94
CA SER A 55 -18.67 -2.13 -13.88
C SER A 55 -18.80 -1.65 -12.45
N GLY A 56 -18.74 -0.33 -12.25
CA GLY A 56 -18.88 0.29 -10.94
C GLY A 56 -17.66 0.12 -10.05
N SER A 57 -17.86 0.14 -8.73
CA SER A 57 -16.84 -0.01 -7.71
C SER A 57 -17.02 -1.33 -6.97
N ARG A 58 -15.92 -1.97 -6.59
CA ARG A 58 -15.94 -3.09 -5.64
C ARG A 58 -16.54 -2.63 -4.30
N PRO A 59 -17.09 -3.54 -3.47
CA PRO A 59 -17.55 -3.19 -2.13
C PRO A 59 -16.47 -2.49 -1.28
N VAL A 60 -15.24 -2.98 -1.31
CA VAL A 60 -14.09 -2.40 -0.61
C VAL A 60 -13.76 -0.98 -1.08
N ASP A 61 -13.82 -0.69 -2.39
CA ASP A 61 -13.58 0.66 -2.93
C ASP A 61 -14.55 1.69 -2.34
N LYS A 62 -15.82 1.29 -2.13
CA LYS A 62 -16.86 2.15 -1.52
C LYS A 62 -16.60 2.40 -0.04
N VAL A 63 -16.03 1.44 0.69
CA VAL A 63 -15.62 1.62 2.08
C VAL A 63 -14.41 2.53 2.15
N ALA A 64 -13.37 2.28 1.37
CA ALA A 64 -12.18 3.13 1.27
C ALA A 64 -12.54 4.57 0.91
N ALA A 65 -13.49 4.77 -0.04
CA ALA A 65 -13.96 6.09 -0.44
C ALA A 65 -14.62 6.87 0.71
N SER A 66 -15.17 6.21 1.73
CA SER A 66 -15.77 6.90 2.89
C SER A 66 -14.74 7.72 3.67
N LEU A 67 -13.50 7.23 3.76
CA LEU A 67 -12.39 7.94 4.40
C LEU A 67 -11.68 8.84 3.38
N VAL A 68 -11.26 8.28 2.26
CA VAL A 68 -10.42 8.98 1.28
C VAL A 68 -11.13 10.21 0.70
N SER A 69 -12.44 10.14 0.41
CA SER A 69 -13.21 11.32 -0.05
C SER A 69 -13.43 12.33 1.07
N PHE A 70 -13.63 11.89 2.32
CA PHE A 70 -13.75 12.78 3.47
C PHE A 70 -12.51 13.66 3.66
N ILE A 71 -11.34 13.07 3.52
CA ILE A 71 -10.08 13.81 3.61
C ILE A 71 -9.76 14.61 2.35
N GLY A 72 -10.60 14.54 1.29
CA GLY A 72 -10.42 15.30 0.04
C GLY A 72 -9.51 14.61 -1.00
N GLY A 73 -9.33 13.31 -0.88
CA GLY A 73 -8.73 12.42 -1.87
C GLY A 73 -9.78 11.80 -2.80
N GLY A 74 -9.35 10.82 -3.60
CA GLY A 74 -10.22 10.07 -4.51
C GLY A 74 -9.86 8.60 -4.55
N VAL A 75 -10.87 7.74 -4.68
CA VAL A 75 -10.71 6.32 -4.96
C VAL A 75 -11.20 6.06 -6.37
N GLN A 76 -10.35 5.51 -7.21
CA GLN A 76 -10.78 5.10 -8.54
C GLN A 76 -11.50 3.75 -8.46
N PRO A 77 -12.73 3.64 -9.01
CA PRO A 77 -13.44 2.37 -9.06
C PRO A 77 -12.63 1.31 -9.82
N ALA A 78 -12.39 0.16 -9.23
CA ALA A 78 -11.82 -0.98 -9.93
C ALA A 78 -12.93 -1.84 -10.56
N ASN A 79 -12.87 -2.06 -11.87
CA ASN A 79 -13.76 -2.96 -12.61
C ASN A 79 -13.15 -3.40 -13.94
N ARG A 80 -13.60 -4.54 -14.46
CA ARG A 80 -13.10 -5.14 -15.71
C ARG A 80 -13.42 -4.32 -16.97
N GLY A 81 -14.38 -3.42 -16.91
CA GLY A 81 -14.67 -2.48 -18.01
C GLY A 81 -13.62 -1.37 -18.19
N LYS A 82 -12.67 -1.20 -17.25
CA LYS A 82 -11.62 -0.19 -17.36
C LYS A 82 -10.50 -0.63 -18.27
N VAL A 83 -10.57 -0.24 -19.52
CA VAL A 83 -9.54 -0.49 -20.53
C VAL A 83 -8.20 0.11 -20.08
N GLY A 84 -7.12 -0.65 -20.23
CA GLY A 84 -5.75 -0.24 -19.88
C GLY A 84 -5.41 -0.28 -18.39
N MET A 85 -6.40 -0.52 -17.51
CA MET A 85 -6.17 -0.63 -16.06
C MET A 85 -6.50 -2.03 -15.52
N PHE A 86 -7.76 -2.46 -15.64
CA PHE A 86 -8.24 -3.71 -15.04
C PHE A 86 -9.05 -4.58 -16.01
N CYS A 87 -9.12 -4.23 -17.30
CA CYS A 87 -9.69 -5.12 -18.32
C CYS A 87 -8.86 -6.41 -18.42
N ASP A 88 -9.42 -7.44 -19.06
CA ASP A 88 -8.78 -8.76 -19.12
C ASP A 88 -7.39 -8.74 -19.77
N ALA A 89 -7.11 -7.79 -20.66
CA ALA A 89 -5.80 -7.59 -21.28
C ALA A 89 -4.81 -6.77 -20.41
N SER A 90 -5.18 -6.40 -19.19
CA SER A 90 -4.29 -5.59 -18.33
C SER A 90 -3.06 -6.38 -17.89
N PRO A 91 -1.86 -5.77 -17.96
CA PRO A 91 -0.61 -6.45 -17.59
C PRO A 91 -0.53 -6.85 -16.11
N VAL A 92 -1.36 -6.29 -15.24
CA VAL A 92 -1.42 -6.68 -13.83
C VAL A 92 -1.80 -8.16 -13.67
N TRP A 93 -2.66 -8.71 -14.53
CA TRP A 93 -3.07 -10.11 -14.44
C TRP A 93 -1.94 -11.07 -14.78
N SER A 94 -1.14 -10.75 -15.80
CA SER A 94 0.08 -11.51 -16.11
C SER A 94 1.10 -11.44 -14.98
N PHE A 95 1.26 -10.28 -14.35
CA PHE A 95 2.09 -10.12 -13.17
C PHE A 95 1.61 -11.01 -12.01
N LEU A 96 0.32 -10.95 -11.66
CA LEU A 96 -0.25 -11.75 -10.57
C LEU A 96 -0.12 -13.26 -10.83
N SER A 97 -0.39 -13.69 -12.07
CA SER A 97 -0.23 -15.09 -12.48
C SER A 97 1.23 -15.53 -12.42
N GLY A 98 2.16 -14.70 -12.90
CA GLY A 98 3.60 -14.99 -12.86
C GLY A 98 4.17 -15.01 -11.44
N LEU A 99 3.64 -14.15 -10.56
CA LEU A 99 4.04 -14.12 -9.16
C LEU A 99 3.65 -15.40 -8.40
N GLY A 100 2.47 -15.96 -8.70
CA GLY A 100 1.97 -17.18 -8.06
C GLY A 100 1.83 -17.09 -6.53
N ALA A 101 1.67 -15.87 -5.99
CA ALA A 101 1.55 -15.66 -4.56
C ALA A 101 0.17 -16.04 -4.03
N VAL A 102 0.13 -16.53 -2.80
CA VAL A 102 -1.12 -16.80 -2.09
C VAL A 102 -1.77 -15.48 -1.70
N GLN A 103 -3.03 -15.30 -2.10
CA GLN A 103 -3.83 -14.13 -1.72
C GLN A 103 -4.75 -14.48 -0.55
N ASP A 104 -4.16 -14.76 0.59
CA ASP A 104 -4.84 -14.95 1.87
C ASP A 104 -4.18 -14.04 2.91
N PRO A 105 -4.74 -12.82 3.13
CA PRO A 105 -4.16 -11.87 4.07
C PRO A 105 -4.10 -12.39 5.49
N MET A 106 -5.10 -13.11 5.96
CA MET A 106 -5.11 -13.62 7.34
C MET A 106 -4.03 -14.68 7.53
N LEU A 107 -3.93 -15.63 6.60
CA LEU A 107 -2.86 -16.64 6.61
C LEU A 107 -1.48 -15.96 6.51
N SER A 108 -1.33 -14.89 5.73
CA SER A 108 -0.06 -14.18 5.58
C SER A 108 0.47 -13.59 6.89
N ARG A 109 -0.40 -13.34 7.88
CA ARG A 109 0.02 -12.85 9.22
C ARG A 109 0.66 -13.95 10.08
N GLU A 110 0.28 -15.19 9.89
CA GLU A 110 0.61 -16.31 10.78
C GLU A 110 1.61 -17.29 10.15
N ALA A 111 1.64 -17.37 8.82
CA ALA A 111 2.47 -18.33 8.11
C ALA A 111 3.97 -18.13 8.39
N SER A 112 4.70 -19.24 8.57
CA SER A 112 6.14 -19.24 8.73
C SER A 112 6.91 -19.32 7.41
N ASN A 113 6.25 -19.74 6.33
CA ASN A 113 6.83 -19.87 4.99
C ASN A 113 5.82 -19.55 3.90
N GLY A 114 6.29 -19.37 2.66
CA GLY A 114 5.49 -19.12 1.49
C GLY A 114 5.64 -17.72 0.93
N LEU A 115 5.04 -17.51 -0.25
CA LEU A 115 4.94 -16.22 -0.90
C LEU A 115 3.49 -15.74 -0.85
N PHE A 116 3.28 -14.60 -0.23
CA PHE A 116 1.95 -13.99 -0.05
C PHE A 116 1.86 -12.66 -0.75
N LEU A 117 0.62 -12.28 -1.11
CA LEU A 117 0.30 -10.98 -1.65
C LEU A 117 -0.86 -10.36 -0.89
N ILE A 118 -0.73 -9.08 -0.57
CA ILE A 118 -1.81 -8.25 -0.04
C ILE A 118 -2.01 -7.01 -0.90
N GLU A 119 -3.26 -6.63 -1.10
CA GLU A 119 -3.61 -5.36 -1.74
C GLU A 119 -3.55 -4.24 -0.70
N VAL A 120 -2.84 -3.18 -1.01
CA VAL A 120 -2.72 -1.97 -0.19
C VAL A 120 -3.02 -0.73 -1.03
N PHE A 121 -3.36 0.37 -0.36
CA PHE A 121 -3.64 1.63 -1.03
C PHE A 121 -3.04 2.79 -0.23
N PRO A 122 -1.94 3.41 -0.67
CA PRO A 122 -1.25 4.47 0.06
C PRO A 122 -2.14 5.61 0.54
N ALA A 123 -3.08 6.08 -0.30
CA ALA A 123 -4.00 7.15 0.07
C ALA A 123 -4.98 6.75 1.18
N LEU A 124 -5.28 5.47 1.35
CA LEU A 124 -6.09 4.93 2.46
C LEU A 124 -5.24 4.75 3.72
N ALA A 125 -3.96 4.39 3.57
CA ALA A 125 -3.05 4.14 4.68
C ALA A 125 -2.56 5.42 5.36
N LEU A 126 -2.21 6.45 4.59
CA LEU A 126 -1.62 7.70 5.08
C LEU A 126 -2.37 8.36 6.24
N PRO A 127 -3.73 8.45 6.27
CA PRO A 127 -4.46 9.03 7.39
C PRO A 127 -4.28 8.28 8.73
N SER A 128 -3.98 6.98 8.66
CA SER A 128 -3.71 6.17 9.85
C SER A 128 -2.24 6.20 10.27
N LEU A 129 -1.35 6.50 9.34
CA LEU A 129 0.08 6.62 9.57
C LEU A 129 0.48 8.00 10.12
N ASN A 130 -0.34 9.04 9.81
CA ASN A 130 -0.13 10.40 10.31
C ASN A 130 -1.49 11.09 10.50
N GLU A 131 -1.84 11.40 11.75
CA GLU A 131 -3.12 12.00 12.13
C GLU A 131 -3.39 13.36 11.48
N ARG A 132 -2.33 14.09 11.07
CA ARG A 132 -2.46 15.31 10.28
C ARG A 132 -3.28 15.10 8.99
N PHE A 133 -3.25 13.91 8.42
CA PHE A 133 -3.97 13.56 7.20
C PHE A 133 -5.37 12.98 7.46
N ALA A 134 -5.77 12.80 8.73
CA ALA A 134 -7.05 12.15 9.07
C ALA A 134 -8.25 13.13 9.12
N GLY A 135 -8.00 14.44 9.11
CA GLY A 135 -9.02 15.47 9.17
C GLY A 135 -9.78 15.66 7.85
N ARG A 136 -10.89 16.40 7.90
CA ARG A 136 -11.64 16.74 6.69
C ARG A 136 -10.79 17.59 5.75
N LEU A 137 -10.72 17.19 4.47
CA LEU A 137 -9.98 17.86 3.39
C LEU A 137 -8.47 17.95 3.63
N SER A 138 -7.90 17.12 4.50
CA SER A 138 -6.48 17.11 4.88
C SER A 138 -5.63 16.12 4.07
N ALA A 139 -6.17 15.47 3.03
CA ALA A 139 -5.39 14.55 2.19
C ALA A 139 -4.16 15.26 1.62
N PRO A 140 -2.95 14.68 1.76
CA PRO A 140 -1.73 15.31 1.28
C PRO A 140 -1.75 15.46 -0.25
N LYS A 141 -1.35 16.63 -0.72
CA LYS A 141 -1.28 16.99 -2.15
C LYS A 141 0.15 16.78 -2.68
N TYR A 142 0.65 15.55 -2.57
CA TYR A 142 2.04 15.20 -2.88
C TYR A 142 2.27 14.60 -4.27
N ASN A 143 1.25 14.60 -5.15
CA ASN A 143 1.39 14.14 -6.53
C ASN A 143 1.96 15.26 -7.43
N PRO A 144 3.23 15.19 -7.89
CA PRO A 144 3.85 16.24 -8.67
C PRO A 144 3.32 16.37 -10.10
N GLN A 145 2.60 15.35 -10.62
CA GLN A 145 1.90 15.48 -11.90
C GLN A 145 0.71 16.42 -11.82
N ASN A 146 0.09 16.52 -10.65
CA ASN A 146 -1.01 17.46 -10.42
C ASN A 146 -0.47 18.84 -10.02
N ARG A 147 0.22 19.50 -10.94
CA ARG A 147 0.91 20.78 -10.71
C ARG A 147 0.04 21.85 -10.04
N LYS A 148 -1.27 21.87 -10.30
CA LYS A 148 -2.21 22.86 -9.73
C LYS A 148 -2.52 22.61 -8.26
N LYS A 149 -2.40 21.36 -7.81
CA LYS A 149 -2.73 20.95 -6.44
C LYS A 149 -1.52 20.51 -5.64
N PHE A 150 -0.36 20.30 -6.27
CA PHE A 150 0.85 19.87 -5.60
C PHE A 150 1.24 20.86 -4.50
N SER A 151 1.55 20.34 -3.34
CA SER A 151 2.03 21.08 -2.17
C SER A 151 3.37 20.50 -1.75
N GLU A 152 4.41 21.32 -1.79
CA GLU A 152 5.73 20.94 -1.31
C GLU A 152 5.71 20.61 0.19
N GLN A 153 4.92 21.35 0.97
CA GLN A 153 4.72 21.08 2.38
C GLN A 153 4.14 19.68 2.64
N ASP A 154 3.14 19.27 1.83
CA ASP A 154 2.55 17.94 1.94
C ASP A 154 3.53 16.86 1.47
N TRP A 155 4.32 17.14 0.43
CA TRP A 155 5.40 16.26 -0.01
C TRP A 155 6.39 15.98 1.12
N GLN A 156 6.90 17.04 1.76
CA GLN A 156 7.80 16.94 2.89
C GLN A 156 7.16 16.22 4.09
N GLU A 157 5.87 16.41 4.33
CA GLU A 157 5.17 15.76 5.42
C GLU A 157 4.97 14.26 5.19
N VAL A 158 4.71 13.83 3.94
CA VAL A 158 4.65 12.39 3.60
C VAL A 158 6.02 11.76 3.76
N ILE A 159 7.11 12.40 3.32
CA ILE A 159 8.48 11.92 3.54
C ILE A 159 8.75 11.75 5.04
N ARG A 160 8.48 12.78 5.87
CA ARG A 160 8.66 12.69 7.33
C ARG A 160 7.84 11.58 7.95
N THR A 161 6.63 11.33 7.43
CA THR A 161 5.79 10.23 7.89
C THR A 161 6.49 8.88 7.65
N VAL A 162 7.00 8.66 6.44
CA VAL A 162 7.73 7.42 6.08
C VAL A 162 8.98 7.28 6.94
N SER A 163 9.82 8.31 7.05
CA SER A 163 11.05 8.30 7.86
C SER A 163 10.76 8.03 9.33
N THR A 164 9.75 8.70 9.91
CA THR A 164 9.36 8.51 11.32
C THR A 164 8.93 7.07 11.61
N ILE A 165 8.11 6.48 10.74
CA ILE A 165 7.62 5.10 10.92
C ILE A 165 8.76 4.12 10.68
N ALA A 166 9.59 4.34 9.67
CA ALA A 166 10.78 3.52 9.41
C ALA A 166 11.70 3.49 10.64
N ASN A 167 11.97 4.64 11.25
CA ASN A 167 12.78 4.72 12.48
C ASN A 167 12.12 3.97 13.65
N LYS A 168 10.81 4.09 13.85
CA LYS A 168 10.08 3.33 14.89
C LYS A 168 10.18 1.81 14.68
N LEU A 169 10.21 1.38 13.42
CA LEU A 169 10.39 -0.02 13.02
C LEU A 169 11.88 -0.42 12.94
N GLN A 170 12.78 0.48 13.30
CA GLN A 170 14.25 0.31 13.24
C GLN A 170 14.74 -0.01 11.81
N LEU A 171 14.16 0.60 10.79
CA LEU A 171 14.55 0.51 9.38
C LEU A 171 15.34 1.78 9.00
N SER A 172 16.55 1.93 9.55
CA SER A 172 17.36 3.15 9.43
C SER A 172 17.66 3.50 7.98
N GLU A 173 18.03 2.51 7.14
CA GLU A 173 18.34 2.75 5.73
C GLU A 173 17.11 3.27 4.93
N LEU A 174 15.91 2.76 5.24
CA LEU A 174 14.66 3.29 4.65
C LEU A 174 14.38 4.72 5.12
N ALA A 175 14.65 5.01 6.40
CA ALA A 175 14.48 6.36 6.94
C ALA A 175 15.46 7.35 6.27
N GLU A 176 16.73 6.98 6.16
CA GLU A 176 17.77 7.77 5.49
C GLU A 176 17.45 8.00 4.01
N TRP A 177 17.00 6.94 3.31
CA TRP A 177 16.54 7.07 1.93
C TRP A 177 15.37 8.07 1.80
N ALA A 178 14.38 7.97 2.68
CA ALA A 178 13.24 8.88 2.68
C ALA A 178 13.69 10.33 2.94
N ASP A 179 14.52 10.55 3.96
CA ASP A 179 15.05 11.88 4.29
C ASP A 179 15.86 12.48 3.13
N GLY A 180 16.56 11.64 2.36
CA GLY A 180 17.27 12.05 1.14
C GLY A 180 16.36 12.65 0.06
N LEU A 181 15.06 12.32 0.05
CA LEU A 181 14.09 12.94 -0.88
C LEU A 181 13.78 14.40 -0.53
N THR A 182 14.04 14.85 0.69
CA THR A 182 13.78 16.24 1.13
C THR A 182 14.65 17.25 0.38
N THR A 183 15.81 16.84 -0.12
CA THR A 183 16.74 17.71 -0.84
C THR A 183 16.33 17.97 -2.30
N LYS A 184 15.29 17.28 -2.79
CA LYS A 184 14.81 17.45 -4.16
C LYS A 184 13.87 18.63 -4.28
N GLU A 185 14.35 19.70 -4.90
CA GLU A 185 13.56 20.94 -5.12
C GLU A 185 12.29 20.70 -5.98
N ARG A 186 12.31 19.73 -6.89
CA ARG A 186 11.19 19.46 -7.82
C ARG A 186 11.03 17.95 -8.02
N PRO A 187 10.27 17.29 -7.16
CA PRO A 187 10.02 15.86 -7.33
C PRO A 187 9.27 15.59 -8.64
N ARG A 188 9.56 14.44 -9.25
CA ARG A 188 8.88 13.94 -10.46
C ARG A 188 7.97 12.76 -10.07
N LYS A 189 7.17 12.31 -11.01
CA LYS A 189 6.28 11.15 -10.77
C LYS A 189 7.04 9.91 -10.30
N GLY A 190 8.25 9.67 -10.84
CA GLY A 190 9.07 8.56 -10.41
C GLY A 190 9.47 8.61 -8.93
N GLU A 191 9.71 9.80 -8.36
CA GLU A 191 9.96 9.93 -6.92
C GLU A 191 8.70 9.65 -6.10
N GLN A 192 7.52 10.07 -6.60
CA GLN A 192 6.26 9.72 -5.95
C GLN A 192 6.02 8.21 -6.00
N ASP A 193 6.22 7.55 -7.16
CA ASP A 193 6.03 6.10 -7.27
C ASP A 193 6.94 5.33 -6.28
N LYS A 194 8.18 5.80 -6.10
CA LYS A 194 9.11 5.25 -5.12
C LYS A 194 8.63 5.47 -3.67
N LEU A 195 8.09 6.66 -3.37
CA LEU A 195 7.56 6.99 -2.05
C LEU A 195 6.30 6.16 -1.75
N ASP A 196 5.43 5.97 -2.74
CA ASP A 196 4.25 5.10 -2.62
C ASP A 196 4.67 3.63 -2.38
N ALA A 197 5.72 3.14 -3.06
CA ALA A 197 6.27 1.80 -2.79
C ALA A 197 6.81 1.66 -1.36
N ALA A 198 7.48 2.69 -0.83
CA ALA A 198 7.91 2.71 0.56
C ALA A 198 6.73 2.70 1.56
N ILE A 199 5.63 3.40 1.26
CA ILE A 199 4.40 3.33 2.07
C ILE A 199 3.81 1.92 2.02
N CYS A 200 3.76 1.29 0.84
CA CYS A 200 3.29 -0.10 0.70
C CYS A 200 4.14 -1.07 1.52
N LEU A 201 5.45 -0.92 1.49
CA LEU A 201 6.38 -1.71 2.31
C LEU A 201 6.07 -1.56 3.80
N LEU A 202 5.89 -0.32 4.29
CA LEU A 202 5.54 -0.07 5.69
C LEU A 202 4.19 -0.68 6.07
N VAL A 203 3.18 -0.61 5.19
CA VAL A 203 1.88 -1.27 5.43
C VAL A 203 2.05 -2.78 5.53
N GLY A 204 2.84 -3.39 4.64
CA GLY A 204 3.14 -4.83 4.69
C GLY A 204 3.81 -5.24 6.00
N ILE A 205 4.79 -4.47 6.46
CA ILE A 205 5.49 -4.73 7.74
C ILE A 205 4.54 -4.56 8.93
N LEU A 206 3.75 -3.49 8.95
CA LEU A 206 2.75 -3.26 10.01
C LEU A 206 1.69 -4.37 10.02
N TRP A 207 1.23 -4.82 8.86
CA TRP A 207 0.31 -5.94 8.76
C TRP A 207 0.89 -7.21 9.38
N ARG A 208 2.15 -7.51 9.08
CA ARG A 208 2.82 -8.73 9.52
C ARG A 208 3.25 -8.72 10.98
N LEU A 209 3.81 -7.60 11.46
CA LEU A 209 4.55 -7.54 12.71
C LEU A 209 3.88 -6.71 13.82
N ALA A 210 2.96 -5.80 13.48
CA ALA A 210 2.29 -5.00 14.49
C ALA A 210 1.14 -5.77 15.16
N PRO A 211 0.68 -5.34 16.35
CA PRO A 211 -0.50 -5.95 17.00
C PRO A 211 -1.69 -6.02 16.05
N SER A 212 -2.48 -7.10 16.14
CA SER A 212 -3.59 -7.37 15.21
C SER A 212 -4.57 -6.20 15.08
N ASN A 213 -4.77 -5.45 16.17
CA ASN A 213 -5.66 -4.29 16.18
C ASN A 213 -5.10 -3.01 15.54
N SER A 214 -3.88 -3.04 14.99
CA SER A 214 -3.23 -1.87 14.34
C SER A 214 -3.55 -1.75 12.86
N ALA A 215 -4.08 -2.81 12.24
CA ALA A 215 -4.44 -2.82 10.83
C ALA A 215 -5.71 -3.64 10.63
N ALA A 216 -6.41 -3.41 9.53
CA ALA A 216 -7.62 -4.13 9.16
C ALA A 216 -7.55 -4.65 7.72
N MET A 217 -8.14 -5.82 7.50
CA MET A 217 -8.60 -6.27 6.20
C MET A 217 -10.02 -5.75 5.99
N ILE A 218 -10.23 -5.01 4.91
CA ILE A 218 -11.53 -4.45 4.49
C ILE A 218 -11.94 -5.17 3.22
N GLY A 219 -13.08 -5.83 3.22
CA GLY A 219 -13.55 -6.65 2.09
C GLY A 219 -13.25 -8.13 2.26
N SER A 220 -13.31 -8.86 1.17
CA SER A 220 -13.10 -10.31 1.15
C SER A 220 -12.29 -10.75 -0.08
N ILE A 221 -11.77 -11.97 -0.04
CA ILE A 221 -11.05 -12.55 -1.18
C ILE A 221 -11.96 -12.85 -2.38
N GLU A 222 -13.27 -12.92 -2.20
CA GLU A 222 -14.25 -13.15 -3.26
C GLU A 222 -14.60 -11.86 -4.01
N GLU A 223 -14.73 -10.74 -3.28
CA GLU A 223 -15.23 -9.48 -3.84
C GLU A 223 -14.14 -8.39 -3.97
N GLY A 224 -12.92 -8.71 -3.55
CA GLY A 224 -11.79 -7.80 -3.43
C GLY A 224 -11.67 -7.21 -2.03
N TYR A 225 -10.43 -6.98 -1.62
CA TYR A 225 -10.09 -6.47 -0.30
C TYR A 225 -8.99 -5.42 -0.38
N MET A 226 -8.77 -4.72 0.73
CA MET A 226 -7.61 -3.86 0.97
C MET A 226 -7.12 -4.05 2.40
N ILE A 227 -5.81 -4.08 2.58
CA ILE A 227 -5.17 -4.01 3.89
C ILE A 227 -4.80 -2.55 4.16
N SER A 228 -5.18 -2.06 5.34
CA SER A 228 -4.83 -0.71 5.76
C SER A 228 -4.50 -0.67 7.25
N PRO A 229 -3.47 0.09 7.64
CA PRO A 229 -3.32 0.50 9.03
C PRO A 229 -4.60 1.23 9.47
N ILE A 230 -4.91 1.13 10.74
CA ILE A 230 -6.04 1.83 11.37
C ILE A 230 -5.57 2.53 12.64
N SER A 231 -6.03 3.76 12.83
CA SER A 231 -5.80 4.56 14.03
C SER A 231 -7.13 4.86 14.73
N GLU A 232 -7.09 5.43 15.92
CA GLU A 232 -8.30 5.91 16.63
C GLU A 232 -9.10 6.89 15.77
N ALA A 233 -8.42 7.72 14.99
CA ALA A 233 -9.06 8.71 14.11
C ALA A 233 -9.74 8.11 12.89
N THR A 234 -9.24 6.99 12.34
CA THR A 234 -9.72 6.42 11.07
C THR A 234 -10.62 5.22 11.23
N ARG A 235 -10.39 4.40 12.27
CA ARG A 235 -11.13 3.16 12.55
C ARG A 235 -12.65 3.35 12.58
N PRO A 236 -13.23 4.32 13.33
CA PRO A 236 -14.69 4.45 13.41
C PRO A 236 -15.31 4.68 12.03
N ARG A 237 -14.72 5.58 11.23
CA ARG A 237 -15.24 5.88 9.89
C ARG A 237 -15.20 4.68 8.94
N LEU A 238 -14.12 3.90 8.98
CA LEU A 238 -13.98 2.72 8.13
C LEU A 238 -14.90 1.59 8.59
N SER A 239 -14.97 1.29 9.89
CA SER A 239 -15.83 0.24 10.43
C SER A 239 -17.32 0.56 10.23
N ASP A 240 -17.75 1.81 10.45
CA ASP A 240 -19.13 2.23 10.23
C ASP A 240 -19.51 2.16 8.75
N ALA A 241 -18.58 2.58 7.87
CA ALA A 241 -18.79 2.49 6.43
C ALA A 241 -18.87 1.04 5.96
N ALA A 242 -18.07 0.14 6.50
CA ALA A 242 -18.09 -1.28 6.22
C ALA A 242 -19.42 -1.89 6.70
N LYS A 243 -19.81 -1.65 7.95
CA LYS A 243 -21.08 -2.09 8.52
C LYS A 243 -22.27 -1.63 7.69
N LYS A 244 -22.33 -0.35 7.33
CA LYS A 244 -23.43 0.22 6.52
C LYS A 244 -23.54 -0.44 5.15
N ARG A 245 -22.45 -0.96 4.60
CA ARG A 245 -22.38 -1.57 3.26
C ARG A 245 -22.35 -3.10 3.28
N GLN A 246 -22.44 -3.69 4.47
CA GLN A 246 -22.31 -5.13 4.67
C GLN A 246 -21.00 -5.71 4.12
N VAL A 247 -19.91 -4.94 4.23
CA VAL A 247 -18.56 -5.34 3.84
C VAL A 247 -17.81 -5.82 5.08
N ALA A 248 -17.07 -6.91 4.97
CA ALA A 248 -16.26 -7.43 6.06
C ALA A 248 -15.20 -6.41 6.51
N PHE A 249 -14.98 -6.33 7.81
CA PHE A 249 -13.94 -5.50 8.45
C PHE A 249 -13.31 -6.32 9.57
N THR A 250 -12.14 -6.90 9.27
CA THR A 250 -11.43 -7.83 10.16
C THR A 250 -10.14 -7.18 10.66
N VAL A 251 -9.89 -7.23 11.96
CA VAL A 251 -8.68 -6.70 12.64
C VAL A 251 -7.87 -7.83 13.23
#